data_38136afeb71e986baa62828a2e48d9c9
#
_entry.id   38136afeb71e986baa62828a2e48d9c9
#
_cell.length_a   1.000
_cell.length_b   1.000
_cell.length_c   1.000
_cell.angle_alpha   90.00
_cell.angle_beta   90.00
_cell.angle_gamma   90.00
#
_symmetry.space_group_name_H-M   'P 1'
#
loop_
_entity.id
_entity.type
_entity.pdbx_description
1 polymer ?
#
loop_
_entity_poly.entity_id
_entity_poly.type
_entity_poly.pdbx_seq_one_letter_code
_entity_poly.pdbx_strand_id
1 'polypeptide(L)'
;MSPERRLVKSFASLSGTLRNCAGGRTPWGSWLSAEETVSAPGPDDTADAGMTPEVSKPHGYVFEVDSASEGLVDPVPLKAMGRFRHEAVAIDPETGFAYLSEDMEDGLLYRFQPEAIRRGTKPSALRVGDYALGGVLEALRVAGRPQLRTQNWKSAPAIALGDSFAVEWVRIEDPDPAMDLERSSGFSKSTHAARSSTRAQGFAQGCAQFARTEGIAYANGAVNFCCTNGGPRQLGQVFRIGLREQRLSLVVQPSDNALLDGPDNIVGAPWGDLVVCEDNLSQRENFVVGVTPQGSCYRIAHNAHPSKREFAGACFSPDGSTLFVNVQDPGLTFAIWGPWNSRRA
;
A
#
# COMPACT_ATOMS: atom_id res chain seq x y z
N MET A 1 -22.10 7.80 -5.92
CA MET A 1 -22.34 8.86 -6.94
C MET A 1 -23.42 8.39 -7.88
N SER A 2 -24.33 9.28 -8.33
CA SER A 2 -25.26 8.96 -9.41
C SER A 2 -24.55 9.01 -10.79
N PRO A 3 -25.19 8.50 -11.88
CA PRO A 3 -24.67 8.69 -13.26
C PRO A 3 -24.49 10.16 -13.63
N GLU A 4 -25.32 11.07 -13.04
CA GLU A 4 -25.21 12.53 -13.20
C GLU A 4 -24.13 13.15 -12.31
N ARG A 5 -23.27 12.33 -11.67
CA ARG A 5 -22.14 12.74 -10.83
C ARG A 5 -22.52 13.52 -9.58
N ARG A 6 -23.70 13.23 -9.02
CA ARG A 6 -24.14 13.78 -7.74
C ARG A 6 -23.84 12.82 -6.60
N LEU A 7 -23.44 13.35 -5.44
CA LEU A 7 -23.34 12.55 -4.22
C LEU A 7 -24.75 12.04 -3.84
N VAL A 8 -24.91 10.72 -3.79
CA VAL A 8 -26.19 10.09 -3.44
C VAL A 8 -26.23 9.78 -1.94
N LYS A 9 -25.15 9.22 -1.41
CA LYS A 9 -25.06 8.76 -0.01
C LYS A 9 -23.61 8.83 0.48
N SER A 10 -23.43 9.18 1.74
CA SER A 10 -22.17 9.11 2.47
C SER A 10 -22.47 8.73 3.92
N PHE A 11 -21.73 7.76 4.45
CA PHE A 11 -21.90 7.28 5.83
C PHE A 11 -20.62 6.61 6.32
N ALA A 12 -20.45 6.50 7.64
CA ALA A 12 -19.37 5.75 8.25
C ALA A 12 -19.65 4.24 8.11
N SER A 13 -18.71 3.51 7.50
CA SER A 13 -18.81 2.06 7.26
C SER A 13 -17.99 1.22 8.22
N LEU A 14 -17.00 1.81 8.89
CA LEU A 14 -16.11 1.14 9.84
C LEU A 14 -15.81 2.09 11.01
N SER A 15 -15.68 1.54 12.22
CA SER A 15 -15.24 2.26 13.40
C SER A 15 -14.47 1.37 14.36
N GLY A 16 -13.79 1.97 15.35
CA GLY A 16 -12.98 1.21 16.33
C GLY A 16 -11.67 0.69 15.76
N THR A 17 -11.19 1.28 14.69
CA THR A 17 -9.88 1.13 14.07
C THR A 17 -9.07 2.40 14.28
N LEU A 18 -7.76 2.36 14.02
CA LEU A 18 -6.83 3.45 14.29
C LEU A 18 -5.98 3.75 13.06
N ARG A 19 -5.88 5.05 12.68
CA ARG A 19 -5.01 5.55 11.59
C ARG A 19 -5.13 4.72 10.31
N ASN A 20 -6.36 4.53 9.84
CA ASN A 20 -6.57 3.80 8.60
C ASN A 20 -5.96 4.57 7.41
N CYS A 21 -5.14 3.88 6.63
CA CYS A 21 -4.60 4.36 5.38
C CYS A 21 -5.26 3.70 4.16
N ALA A 22 -4.57 3.63 3.03
CA ALA A 22 -5.14 3.35 1.73
C ALA A 22 -5.93 2.03 1.62
N GLY A 23 -5.38 0.92 2.13
CA GLY A 23 -6.03 -0.39 2.00
C GLY A 23 -6.18 -0.83 0.53
N GLY A 24 -7.29 -1.50 0.19
CA GLY A 24 -7.53 -1.96 -1.17
C GLY A 24 -8.86 -2.65 -1.43
N ARG A 25 -9.33 -2.59 -2.67
CA ARG A 25 -10.56 -3.26 -3.08
C ARG A 25 -10.35 -4.75 -3.31
N THR A 26 -11.36 -5.55 -3.00
CA THR A 26 -11.38 -6.97 -3.36
C THR A 26 -12.18 -7.21 -4.65
N PRO A 27 -11.88 -8.29 -5.39
CA PRO A 27 -12.68 -8.67 -6.56
C PRO A 27 -14.12 -9.10 -6.23
N TRP A 28 -14.40 -9.43 -4.97
CA TRP A 28 -15.72 -9.90 -4.50
C TRP A 28 -16.58 -8.83 -3.84
N GLY A 29 -16.21 -7.55 -3.99
CA GLY A 29 -17.08 -6.44 -3.61
C GLY A 29 -16.94 -6.00 -2.15
N SER A 30 -15.74 -6.06 -1.58
CA SER A 30 -15.42 -5.45 -0.29
C SER A 30 -14.21 -4.53 -0.41
N TRP A 31 -13.95 -3.76 0.66
CA TRP A 31 -12.75 -2.97 0.85
C TRP A 31 -11.96 -3.49 2.04
N LEU A 32 -10.66 -3.65 1.87
CA LEU A 32 -9.74 -3.95 2.96
C LEU A 32 -9.18 -2.63 3.48
N SER A 33 -9.55 -2.25 4.70
CA SER A 33 -9.07 -1.04 5.36
C SER A 33 -7.85 -1.38 6.22
N ALA A 34 -6.76 -0.65 6.07
CA ALA A 34 -5.46 -0.94 6.64
C ALA A 34 -5.11 0.04 7.76
N GLU A 35 -4.70 -0.44 8.93
CA GLU A 35 -4.18 0.41 10.01
C GLU A 35 -2.68 0.67 9.81
N GLU A 36 -2.32 1.91 9.52
CA GLU A 36 -0.93 2.37 9.38
C GLU A 36 -0.32 2.71 10.73
N THR A 37 -0.54 1.87 11.70
CA THR A 37 0.04 2.01 13.04
C THR A 37 0.14 0.66 13.71
N VAL A 38 0.99 0.54 14.70
CA VAL A 38 1.01 -0.60 15.62
C VAL A 38 0.91 -0.05 17.03
N SER A 39 -0.17 -0.37 17.74
CA SER A 39 -0.42 0.13 19.09
C SER A 39 -0.88 -0.99 20.01
N ALA A 40 -0.46 -0.90 21.31
CA ALA A 40 -0.95 -1.75 22.38
C ALA A 40 -2.00 -1.02 23.21
N PRO A 41 -2.80 -1.72 24.03
CA PRO A 41 -3.65 -1.07 25.01
C PRO A 41 -2.86 -0.12 25.90
N GLY A 42 -3.39 1.09 26.11
CA GLY A 42 -2.77 2.17 26.87
C GLY A 42 -2.82 3.52 26.15
N PRO A 43 -2.06 4.51 26.59
CA PRO A 43 -1.95 5.79 25.89
C PRO A 43 -1.44 5.59 24.46
N ASP A 44 -2.10 6.22 23.49
CA ASP A 44 -1.62 6.21 22.10
C ASP A 44 -0.51 7.26 21.93
N ASP A 45 0.72 6.79 21.91
CA ASP A 45 1.91 7.64 21.73
C ASP A 45 2.06 8.15 20.28
N THR A 46 1.22 7.66 19.34
CA THR A 46 1.24 8.05 17.92
C THR A 46 0.24 9.16 17.59
N ALA A 47 -0.59 9.57 18.56
CA ALA A 47 -1.54 10.66 18.37
C ALA A 47 -0.83 12.00 18.17
N ASP A 48 -1.44 12.87 17.36
CA ASP A 48 -0.96 14.23 17.18
C ASP A 48 -0.90 14.99 18.52
N ALA A 49 0.05 15.90 18.62
CA ALA A 49 0.31 16.64 19.85
C ALA A 49 -0.97 17.27 20.42
N GLY A 50 -1.38 16.83 21.60
CA GLY A 50 -2.55 17.31 22.31
C GLY A 50 -3.73 16.34 22.41
N MET A 51 -3.69 15.21 21.71
CA MET A 51 -4.63 14.11 21.89
C MET A 51 -3.87 12.85 22.32
N THR A 52 -4.18 12.32 23.49
CA THR A 52 -3.71 11.01 23.93
C THR A 52 -4.93 10.11 24.13
N PRO A 53 -5.56 9.63 23.05
CA PRO A 53 -6.66 8.69 23.20
C PRO A 53 -6.15 7.43 23.88
N GLU A 54 -6.91 6.90 24.80
CA GLU A 54 -6.62 5.62 25.41
C GLU A 54 -7.04 4.51 24.46
N VAL A 55 -6.09 3.68 24.06
CA VAL A 55 -6.31 2.54 23.18
C VAL A 55 -6.70 1.34 24.04
N SER A 56 -7.87 0.76 23.79
CA SER A 56 -8.42 -0.34 24.61
C SER A 56 -8.06 -1.74 24.09
N LYS A 57 -7.55 -1.85 22.87
CA LYS A 57 -7.21 -3.12 22.21
C LYS A 57 -5.96 -2.97 21.32
N PRO A 58 -5.29 -4.07 20.93
CA PRO A 58 -4.18 -4.01 19.97
C PRO A 58 -4.64 -3.53 18.61
N HIS A 59 -3.80 -2.74 17.92
CA HIS A 59 -3.97 -2.27 16.56
C HIS A 59 -2.77 -2.61 15.68
N GLY A 60 -2.91 -2.41 14.36
CA GLY A 60 -1.93 -2.74 13.34
C GLY A 60 -2.41 -3.86 12.41
N TYR A 61 -3.69 -3.85 12.08
CA TYR A 61 -4.35 -4.91 11.31
C TYR A 61 -5.08 -4.37 10.07
N VAL A 62 -5.51 -5.30 9.25
CA VAL A 62 -6.43 -5.06 8.14
C VAL A 62 -7.83 -5.49 8.53
N PHE A 63 -8.85 -4.78 8.03
CA PHE A 63 -10.26 -5.04 8.27
C PHE A 63 -11.02 -5.10 6.96
N GLU A 64 -11.93 -6.07 6.82
CA GLU A 64 -12.76 -6.17 5.62
C GLU A 64 -14.10 -5.48 5.81
N VAL A 65 -14.46 -4.62 4.85
CA VAL A 65 -15.71 -3.85 4.82
C VAL A 65 -16.50 -4.25 3.57
N ASP A 66 -17.64 -4.87 3.76
CA ASP A 66 -18.55 -5.20 2.66
C ASP A 66 -19.11 -3.92 2.02
N SER A 67 -18.94 -3.76 0.70
CA SER A 67 -19.45 -2.60 -0.03
C SER A 67 -20.99 -2.57 -0.12
N ALA A 68 -21.66 -3.68 0.14
CA ALA A 68 -23.12 -3.77 0.21
C ALA A 68 -23.68 -3.33 1.57
N SER A 69 -22.84 -3.11 2.59
CA SER A 69 -23.28 -2.62 3.90
C SER A 69 -23.84 -1.22 3.82
N GLU A 70 -24.88 -0.96 4.60
CA GLU A 70 -25.55 0.35 4.67
C GLU A 70 -25.27 1.12 5.97
N GLY A 71 -24.29 0.66 6.75
CA GLY A 71 -23.87 1.24 8.01
C GLY A 71 -22.56 0.64 8.48
N LEU A 72 -22.25 0.81 9.76
CA LEU A 72 -21.04 0.27 10.38
C LEU A 72 -21.04 -1.26 10.32
N VAL A 73 -19.89 -1.83 9.92
CA VAL A 73 -19.61 -3.26 10.03
C VAL A 73 -18.80 -3.55 11.31
N ASP A 74 -18.84 -4.79 11.79
CA ASP A 74 -18.01 -5.21 12.91
C ASP A 74 -16.53 -5.17 12.52
N PRO A 75 -15.67 -4.49 13.29
CA PRO A 75 -14.25 -4.37 13.01
C PRO A 75 -13.50 -5.66 13.39
N VAL A 76 -13.59 -6.68 12.55
CA VAL A 76 -12.89 -7.96 12.76
C VAL A 76 -11.47 -7.86 12.22
N PRO A 77 -10.42 -7.90 13.08
CA PRO A 77 -9.04 -7.81 12.64
C PRO A 77 -8.62 -9.09 11.91
N LEU A 78 -8.06 -8.96 10.72
CA LEU A 78 -7.52 -10.06 9.92
C LEU A 78 -6.10 -10.43 10.39
N LYS A 79 -5.98 -10.95 11.61
CA LYS A 79 -4.70 -11.17 12.31
C LYS A 79 -3.69 -12.01 11.54
N ALA A 80 -4.16 -12.99 10.77
CA ALA A 80 -3.29 -13.83 9.95
C ALA A 80 -2.61 -13.06 8.79
N MET A 81 -3.08 -11.86 8.45
CA MET A 81 -2.45 -10.97 7.49
C MET A 81 -1.27 -10.18 8.09
N GLY A 82 -0.97 -10.39 9.36
CA GLY A 82 0.14 -9.77 10.07
C GLY A 82 -0.28 -8.57 10.91
N ARG A 83 0.57 -8.26 11.91
CA ARG A 83 0.49 -7.02 12.68
C ARG A 83 1.71 -6.17 12.41
N PHE A 84 1.55 -5.13 11.61
CA PHE A 84 2.57 -4.14 11.24
C PHE A 84 1.89 -2.84 10.79
N ARG A 85 2.65 -1.83 10.40
CA ARG A 85 2.11 -0.60 9.81
C ARG A 85 1.62 -0.88 8.40
N HIS A 86 0.36 -1.29 8.30
CA HIS A 86 -0.27 -1.57 7.01
C HIS A 86 -0.59 -0.27 6.28
N GLU A 87 -0.09 -0.16 5.06
CA GLU A 87 -0.41 0.95 4.18
C GLU A 87 -1.54 0.59 3.22
N ALA A 88 -1.28 -0.32 2.31
CA ALA A 88 -2.20 -0.68 1.26
C ALA A 88 -2.21 -2.19 0.98
N VAL A 89 -3.26 -2.63 0.24
CA VAL A 89 -3.47 -4.03 -0.12
C VAL A 89 -3.83 -4.14 -1.60
N ALA A 90 -3.16 -5.03 -2.33
CA ALA A 90 -3.53 -5.42 -3.68
C ALA A 90 -3.92 -6.89 -3.73
N ILE A 91 -5.00 -7.23 -4.43
CA ILE A 91 -5.46 -8.60 -4.61
C ILE A 91 -5.13 -9.07 -6.03
N ASP A 92 -4.48 -10.23 -6.14
CA ASP A 92 -4.38 -10.94 -7.41
C ASP A 92 -5.68 -11.71 -7.67
N PRO A 93 -6.46 -11.34 -8.69
CA PRO A 93 -7.74 -12.00 -8.96
C PRO A 93 -7.59 -13.44 -9.47
N GLU A 94 -6.39 -13.81 -9.97
CA GLU A 94 -6.13 -15.16 -10.49
C GLU A 94 -5.85 -16.16 -9.38
N THR A 95 -5.21 -15.73 -8.29
CA THR A 95 -4.86 -16.60 -7.16
C THR A 95 -5.70 -16.35 -5.92
N GLY A 96 -6.30 -15.17 -5.79
CA GLY A 96 -6.95 -14.72 -4.56
C GLY A 96 -5.96 -14.38 -3.45
N PHE A 97 -4.68 -14.22 -3.75
CA PHE A 97 -3.68 -13.81 -2.78
C PHE A 97 -3.69 -12.30 -2.59
N ALA A 98 -3.46 -11.86 -1.36
CA ALA A 98 -3.28 -10.46 -1.04
C ALA A 98 -1.78 -10.11 -0.94
N TYR A 99 -1.42 -8.95 -1.45
CA TYR A 99 -0.09 -8.35 -1.31
C TYR A 99 -0.21 -7.10 -0.47
N LEU A 100 0.67 -6.94 0.53
CA LEU A 100 0.56 -5.91 1.55
C LEU A 100 1.87 -5.13 1.66
N SER A 101 1.75 -3.83 1.77
CA SER A 101 2.85 -2.90 1.99
C SER A 101 2.96 -2.51 3.47
N GLU A 102 4.20 -2.23 3.90
CA GLU A 102 4.53 -1.79 5.26
C GLU A 102 5.27 -0.45 5.20
N ASP A 103 4.67 0.63 5.72
CA ASP A 103 5.33 1.94 5.76
C ASP A 103 6.38 2.02 6.85
N MET A 104 7.57 1.54 6.52
CA MET A 104 8.78 1.66 7.34
C MET A 104 10.00 1.81 6.45
N GLU A 105 11.00 2.57 6.90
CA GLU A 105 12.26 2.79 6.13
C GLU A 105 13.02 1.50 5.81
N ASP A 106 12.79 0.46 6.59
CA ASP A 106 13.31 -0.89 6.43
C ASP A 106 12.16 -1.91 6.26
N GLY A 107 11.02 -1.46 5.74
CA GLY A 107 9.81 -2.24 5.54
C GLY A 107 10.00 -3.45 4.64
N LEU A 108 9.13 -4.43 4.79
CA LEU A 108 9.07 -5.57 3.89
C LEU A 108 7.84 -5.47 3.00
N LEU A 109 7.82 -6.29 1.95
CA LEU A 109 6.64 -6.55 1.15
C LEU A 109 6.13 -7.94 1.49
N TYR A 110 4.83 -8.05 1.80
CA TYR A 110 4.22 -9.31 2.22
C TYR A 110 3.25 -9.84 1.18
N ARG A 111 3.01 -11.16 1.27
CA ARG A 111 1.96 -11.87 0.55
C ARG A 111 1.16 -12.72 1.54
N PHE A 112 -0.15 -12.67 1.44
CA PHE A 112 -1.05 -13.49 2.24
C PHE A 112 -1.77 -14.51 1.35
N GLN A 113 -1.69 -15.80 1.72
CA GLN A 113 -2.42 -16.88 1.10
C GLN A 113 -3.60 -17.26 1.99
N PRO A 114 -4.85 -16.92 1.62
CA PRO A 114 -6.00 -17.19 2.46
C PRO A 114 -6.27 -18.67 2.62
N GLU A 115 -6.72 -19.08 3.80
CA GLU A 115 -7.01 -20.48 4.12
C GLU A 115 -8.12 -21.07 3.22
N ALA A 116 -9.09 -20.25 2.80
CA ALA A 116 -10.12 -20.65 1.84
C ALA A 116 -9.50 -21.21 0.54
N ILE A 117 -8.51 -20.50 -0.04
CA ILE A 117 -7.78 -20.96 -1.24
C ILE A 117 -7.00 -22.24 -0.95
N ARG A 118 -6.31 -22.32 0.18
CA ARG A 118 -5.54 -23.49 0.58
C ARG A 118 -6.40 -24.73 0.78
N ARG A 119 -7.67 -24.56 1.14
CA ARG A 119 -8.70 -25.61 1.21
C ARG A 119 -9.37 -25.94 -0.11
N GLY A 120 -8.97 -25.27 -1.20
CA GLY A 120 -9.44 -25.56 -2.56
C GLY A 120 -10.59 -24.67 -3.06
N THR A 121 -10.94 -23.59 -2.35
CA THR A 121 -11.86 -22.58 -2.88
C THR A 121 -11.23 -21.94 -4.11
N LYS A 122 -11.96 -21.82 -5.19
CA LYS A 122 -11.48 -21.12 -6.39
C LYS A 122 -11.42 -19.62 -6.12
N PRO A 123 -10.43 -18.87 -6.66
CA PRO A 123 -10.33 -17.42 -6.48
C PRO A 123 -11.63 -16.67 -6.83
N SER A 124 -12.29 -17.06 -7.93
CA SER A 124 -13.57 -16.48 -8.35
C SER A 124 -14.77 -16.80 -7.45
N ALA A 125 -14.60 -17.71 -6.47
CA ALA A 125 -15.62 -18.08 -5.50
C ALA A 125 -15.35 -17.49 -4.10
N LEU A 126 -14.29 -16.73 -3.94
CA LEU A 126 -14.04 -15.99 -2.71
C LEU A 126 -15.14 -14.94 -2.47
N ARG A 127 -15.45 -14.72 -1.20
CA ARG A 127 -16.48 -13.78 -0.75
C ARG A 127 -16.04 -13.09 0.55
N VAL A 128 -16.80 -12.09 0.94
CA VAL A 128 -16.62 -11.36 2.21
C VAL A 128 -16.56 -12.36 3.37
N GLY A 129 -15.57 -12.18 4.24
CA GLY A 129 -15.31 -13.03 5.41
C GLY A 129 -14.35 -14.20 5.18
N ASP A 130 -14.03 -14.58 3.94
CA ASP A 130 -13.14 -15.72 3.68
C ASP A 130 -11.70 -15.46 4.18
N TYR A 131 -11.25 -14.21 4.21
CA TYR A 131 -9.95 -13.87 4.74
C TYR A 131 -9.89 -13.96 6.28
N ALA A 132 -11.02 -13.84 6.96
CA ALA A 132 -11.12 -14.02 8.40
C ALA A 132 -10.93 -15.48 8.84
N LEU A 133 -11.01 -16.45 7.91
CA LEU A 133 -10.70 -17.86 8.18
C LEU A 133 -9.22 -18.13 8.44
N GLY A 134 -8.36 -17.09 8.28
CA GLY A 134 -6.92 -17.20 8.43
C GLY A 134 -6.19 -17.52 7.13
N GLY A 135 -4.92 -17.89 7.25
CA GLY A 135 -4.06 -18.17 6.11
C GLY A 135 -2.58 -18.19 6.47
N VAL A 136 -1.72 -18.02 5.47
CA VAL A 136 -0.26 -17.96 5.63
C VAL A 136 0.24 -16.60 5.16
N LEU A 137 0.96 -15.92 6.03
CA LEU A 137 1.70 -14.69 5.70
C LEU A 137 3.13 -15.06 5.28
N GLU A 138 3.58 -14.45 4.19
CA GLU A 138 4.93 -14.62 3.66
C GLU A 138 5.53 -13.25 3.36
N ALA A 139 6.86 -13.15 3.41
CA ALA A 139 7.60 -11.95 3.01
C ALA A 139 8.49 -12.23 1.79
N LEU A 140 8.72 -11.19 0.97
CA LEU A 140 9.48 -11.28 -0.26
C LEU A 140 10.98 -11.41 0.02
N ARG A 141 11.61 -12.43 -0.56
CA ARG A 141 13.05 -12.60 -0.64
C ARG A 141 13.51 -12.57 -2.10
N VAL A 142 14.61 -11.90 -2.39
CA VAL A 142 15.23 -11.93 -3.72
C VAL A 142 16.17 -13.12 -3.80
N ALA A 143 15.93 -14.01 -4.77
CA ALA A 143 16.72 -15.23 -4.96
C ALA A 143 18.23 -14.90 -5.16
N GLY A 144 19.08 -15.58 -4.41
CA GLY A 144 20.53 -15.38 -4.46
C GLY A 144 21.03 -14.07 -3.84
N ARG A 145 20.15 -13.22 -3.29
CA ARG A 145 20.50 -11.94 -2.66
C ARG A 145 19.82 -11.78 -1.30
N PRO A 146 20.17 -12.59 -0.29
CA PRO A 146 19.54 -12.49 1.03
C PRO A 146 19.77 -11.11 1.65
N GLN A 147 18.76 -10.63 2.36
CA GLN A 147 18.77 -9.32 3.03
C GLN A 147 19.09 -8.15 2.08
N LEU A 148 18.64 -8.23 0.81
CA LEU A 148 18.82 -7.16 -0.15
C LEU A 148 18.17 -5.88 0.37
N ARG A 149 18.93 -4.79 0.39
CA ARG A 149 18.45 -3.45 0.72
C ARG A 149 18.22 -2.68 -0.57
N THR A 150 16.96 -2.50 -0.94
CA THR A 150 16.58 -1.88 -2.22
C THR A 150 16.50 -0.36 -2.17
N GLN A 151 16.66 0.23 -0.98
CA GLN A 151 16.50 1.68 -0.74
C GLN A 151 17.37 2.55 -1.64
N ASN A 152 18.55 2.07 -2.05
CA ASN A 152 19.49 2.80 -2.92
C ASN A 152 19.92 4.18 -2.40
N TRP A 153 19.87 4.44 -1.10
CA TRP A 153 20.25 5.72 -0.49
C TRP A 153 21.75 6.06 -0.59
N LYS A 154 22.57 5.08 -0.94
CA LYS A 154 24.02 5.25 -1.13
C LYS A 154 24.37 5.34 -2.60
N SER A 155 25.56 5.88 -2.88
CA SER A 155 26.06 6.10 -4.24
C SER A 155 26.23 4.83 -5.09
N ALA A 156 26.31 3.66 -4.48
CA ALA A 156 26.33 2.37 -5.18
C ALA A 156 24.96 1.69 -5.05
N PRO A 157 24.09 1.76 -6.04
CA PRO A 157 22.76 1.18 -5.96
C PRO A 157 22.82 -0.35 -5.88
N ALA A 158 22.01 -0.93 -4.97
CA ALA A 158 21.86 -2.38 -4.86
C ALA A 158 20.95 -2.96 -5.97
N ILE A 159 20.10 -2.11 -6.57
CA ILE A 159 19.23 -2.41 -7.68
C ILE A 159 19.18 -1.20 -8.64
N ALA A 160 19.33 -1.44 -9.93
CA ALA A 160 19.28 -0.40 -10.96
C ALA A 160 17.97 -0.45 -11.75
N LEU A 161 17.65 0.66 -12.45
CA LEU A 161 16.52 0.67 -13.38
C LEU A 161 16.68 -0.43 -14.43
N GLY A 162 15.61 -1.18 -14.64
CA GLY A 162 15.59 -2.30 -15.57
C GLY A 162 16.13 -3.62 -15.01
N ASP A 163 16.76 -3.61 -13.84
CA ASP A 163 17.14 -4.87 -13.19
C ASP A 163 15.89 -5.71 -12.89
N SER A 164 16.08 -7.02 -13.01
CA SER A 164 15.00 -7.98 -12.76
C SER A 164 15.55 -9.20 -12.03
N PHE A 165 14.98 -9.50 -10.87
CA PHE A 165 15.43 -10.59 -9.99
C PHE A 165 14.28 -11.58 -9.75
N ALA A 166 14.60 -12.87 -9.71
CA ALA A 166 13.65 -13.88 -9.26
C ALA A 166 13.32 -13.65 -7.78
N VAL A 167 12.06 -13.84 -7.42
CA VAL A 167 11.57 -13.69 -6.04
C VAL A 167 11.16 -15.04 -5.48
N GLU A 168 11.33 -15.16 -4.17
CA GLU A 168 10.88 -16.26 -3.34
C GLU A 168 10.01 -15.68 -2.22
N TRP A 169 9.12 -16.49 -1.69
CA TRP A 169 8.26 -16.10 -0.59
C TRP A 169 8.58 -16.94 0.63
N VAL A 170 8.84 -16.27 1.74
CA VAL A 170 9.31 -16.89 2.98
C VAL A 170 8.25 -16.71 4.05
N ARG A 171 7.80 -17.80 4.64
CA ARG A 171 6.75 -17.79 5.66
C ARG A 171 7.17 -16.98 6.89
N ILE A 172 6.26 -16.15 7.37
CA ILE A 172 6.32 -15.51 8.69
C ILE A 172 5.65 -16.45 9.69
N GLU A 173 6.41 -16.95 10.65
CA GLU A 173 5.93 -17.98 11.57
C GLU A 173 4.92 -17.43 12.58
N ASP A 174 5.15 -16.21 13.07
CA ASP A 174 4.25 -15.52 13.98
C ASP A 174 3.77 -14.20 13.34
N PRO A 175 2.60 -14.21 12.69
CA PRO A 175 2.06 -13.00 12.04
C PRO A 175 1.50 -11.99 13.06
N ASP A 176 1.15 -12.39 14.28
CA ASP A 176 0.58 -11.53 15.33
C ASP A 176 1.45 -11.59 16.61
N PRO A 177 2.75 -11.23 16.52
CA PRO A 177 3.68 -11.35 17.65
C PRO A 177 3.24 -10.50 18.83
N ALA A 178 3.57 -10.95 20.04
CA ALA A 178 3.41 -10.13 21.22
C ALA A 178 4.18 -8.81 21.05
N MET A 179 3.55 -7.70 21.41
CA MET A 179 4.20 -6.40 21.31
C MET A 179 5.28 -6.25 22.37
N ASP A 180 6.54 -6.27 21.96
CA ASP A 180 7.60 -5.66 22.73
C ASP A 180 7.48 -4.15 22.54
N LEU A 181 6.95 -3.48 23.58
CA LEU A 181 6.77 -2.03 23.60
C LEU A 181 8.13 -1.34 23.76
N GLU A 182 8.97 -1.36 22.75
CA GLU A 182 9.95 -0.30 22.60
C GLU A 182 9.23 0.91 21.99
N ARG A 183 8.87 1.84 22.86
CA ARG A 183 8.24 3.11 22.52
C ARG A 183 9.10 3.86 21.52
N SER A 184 8.64 3.97 20.30
CA SER A 184 9.22 4.86 19.32
C SER A 184 8.34 6.07 19.11
N SER A 185 8.74 7.16 19.69
CA SER A 185 8.15 8.46 19.38
C SER A 185 8.60 8.92 17.99
N GLY A 186 7.66 9.00 17.04
CA GLY A 186 7.76 9.76 15.80
C GLY A 186 8.08 8.96 14.55
N PHE A 187 7.60 9.46 13.40
CA PHE A 187 7.76 8.96 12.04
C PHE A 187 9.22 8.76 11.56
N SER A 188 10.20 9.29 12.28
CA SER A 188 11.58 9.46 11.81
C SER A 188 12.62 8.65 12.57
N LYS A 189 12.23 7.68 13.39
CA LYS A 189 13.23 6.83 14.02
C LYS A 189 12.98 5.40 13.64
N SER A 190 13.93 4.83 12.88
CA SER A 190 14.20 3.41 12.81
C SER A 190 14.12 2.86 14.23
N THR A 191 12.92 2.49 14.64
CA THR A 191 12.77 1.69 15.84
C THR A 191 13.39 0.37 15.48
N HIS A 192 14.36 -0.01 16.23
CA HIS A 192 14.81 -1.39 16.25
C HIS A 192 13.54 -2.21 16.41
N ALA A 193 13.08 -2.79 15.30
CA ALA A 193 11.91 -3.63 15.32
C ALA A 193 12.06 -4.57 16.49
N ALA A 194 11.04 -4.66 17.33
CA ALA A 194 11.03 -5.67 18.37
C ALA A 194 11.50 -6.98 17.72
N ARG A 195 12.39 -7.71 18.35
CA ARG A 195 13.04 -8.90 17.75
C ARG A 195 12.04 -9.94 17.25
N SER A 196 10.81 -9.85 17.70
CA SER A 196 9.68 -10.69 17.31
C SER A 196 8.80 -10.13 16.19
N SER A 197 8.96 -8.87 15.76
CA SER A 197 8.09 -8.28 14.73
C SER A 197 8.12 -9.10 13.42
N THR A 198 7.04 -9.03 12.63
CA THR A 198 6.98 -9.68 11.31
C THR A 198 8.16 -9.29 10.43
N ARG A 199 8.55 -7.99 10.46
CA ARG A 199 9.72 -7.46 9.74
C ARG A 199 11.03 -8.09 10.21
N ALA A 200 11.25 -8.19 11.52
CA ALA A 200 12.46 -8.81 12.07
C ALA A 200 12.55 -10.30 11.70
N GLN A 201 11.43 -11.02 11.76
CA GLN A 201 11.35 -12.44 11.37
C GLN A 201 11.74 -12.62 9.88
N GLY A 202 11.12 -11.83 8.98
CA GLY A 202 11.39 -11.91 7.56
C GLY A 202 12.82 -11.52 7.21
N PHE A 203 13.35 -10.43 7.77
CA PHE A 203 14.73 -10.00 7.53
C PHE A 203 15.75 -11.04 8.00
N ALA A 204 15.53 -11.65 9.16
CA ALA A 204 16.41 -12.73 9.67
C ALA A 204 16.43 -13.94 8.72
N GLN A 205 15.35 -14.19 7.98
CA GLN A 205 15.24 -15.25 6.97
C GLN A 205 15.71 -14.82 5.57
N GLY A 206 16.29 -13.62 5.44
CA GLY A 206 16.87 -13.14 4.18
C GLY A 206 15.91 -12.33 3.30
N CYS A 207 14.75 -11.91 3.80
CA CYS A 207 13.82 -11.07 3.02
C CYS A 207 14.41 -9.72 2.68
N ALA A 208 13.95 -9.13 1.57
CA ALA A 208 14.41 -7.84 1.07
C ALA A 208 13.73 -6.68 1.82
N GLN A 209 14.49 -5.62 2.07
CA GLN A 209 14.00 -4.38 2.66
C GLN A 209 13.74 -3.33 1.59
N PHE A 210 12.67 -2.57 1.79
CA PHE A 210 12.22 -1.48 0.93
C PHE A 210 12.10 -0.19 1.74
N ALA A 211 12.16 0.96 1.05
CA ALA A 211 12.14 2.28 1.68
C ALA A 211 10.70 2.81 1.76
N ARG A 212 10.02 2.66 2.89
CA ARG A 212 8.65 3.12 3.06
C ARG A 212 7.77 2.61 1.92
N THR A 213 7.37 1.33 2.00
CA THR A 213 6.42 0.79 1.01
C THR A 213 5.02 1.31 1.33
N GLU A 214 4.52 2.13 0.42
CA GLU A 214 3.24 2.83 0.52
C GLU A 214 2.18 2.15 -0.37
N GLY A 215 1.61 2.88 -1.31
CA GLY A 215 0.59 2.36 -2.21
C GLY A 215 1.03 1.11 -2.97
N ILE A 216 0.10 0.18 -3.12
CA ILE A 216 0.27 -1.06 -3.88
C ILE A 216 -0.96 -1.34 -4.73
N ALA A 217 -0.79 -1.74 -5.98
CA ALA A 217 -1.88 -2.04 -6.89
C ALA A 217 -1.60 -3.25 -7.79
N TYR A 218 -2.63 -4.06 -8.01
CA TYR A 218 -2.63 -5.05 -9.08
C TYR A 218 -3.01 -4.38 -10.40
N ALA A 219 -2.16 -4.49 -11.39
CA ALA A 219 -2.41 -4.03 -12.75
C ALA A 219 -1.63 -4.88 -13.77
N ASN A 220 -2.25 -5.23 -14.88
CA ASN A 220 -1.60 -5.90 -16.02
C ASN A 220 -0.84 -7.18 -15.63
N GLY A 221 -1.41 -8.03 -14.78
CA GLY A 221 -0.78 -9.29 -14.33
C GLY A 221 0.41 -9.12 -13.40
N ALA A 222 0.54 -7.94 -12.80
CA ALA A 222 1.62 -7.61 -11.89
C ALA A 222 1.10 -6.87 -10.66
N VAL A 223 1.85 -6.97 -9.56
CA VAL A 223 1.73 -6.09 -8.41
C VAL A 223 2.77 -4.98 -8.53
N ASN A 224 2.30 -3.73 -8.49
CA ASN A 224 3.14 -2.53 -8.55
C ASN A 224 3.03 -1.80 -7.22
N PHE A 225 4.15 -1.28 -6.70
CA PHE A 225 4.15 -0.60 -5.41
C PHE A 225 5.14 0.54 -5.37
N CYS A 226 4.81 1.53 -4.55
CA CYS A 226 5.63 2.71 -4.30
C CYS A 226 6.57 2.49 -3.11
N CYS A 227 7.74 3.11 -3.17
CA CYS A 227 8.66 3.29 -2.06
C CYS A 227 8.99 4.78 -1.96
N THR A 228 8.35 5.48 -1.05
CA THR A 228 8.22 6.94 -1.06
C THR A 228 9.55 7.69 -0.98
N ASN A 229 10.50 7.21 -0.19
CA ASN A 229 11.79 7.87 -0.03
C ASN A 229 12.99 7.05 -0.54
N GLY A 230 12.76 6.08 -1.43
CA GLY A 230 13.83 5.32 -2.05
C GLY A 230 14.62 6.13 -3.08
N GLY A 231 15.73 5.53 -3.54
CA GLY A 231 16.64 6.13 -4.51
C GLY A 231 17.71 7.05 -3.91
N PRO A 232 18.79 7.35 -4.67
CA PRO A 232 19.92 8.16 -4.19
C PRO A 232 19.56 9.61 -3.83
N ARG A 233 18.48 10.11 -4.40
CA ARG A 233 17.91 11.44 -4.15
C ARG A 233 16.75 11.43 -3.15
N GLN A 234 16.35 10.24 -2.68
CA GLN A 234 15.19 10.05 -1.81
C GLN A 234 13.88 10.62 -2.40
N LEU A 235 13.76 10.59 -3.73
CA LEU A 235 12.57 11.03 -4.47
C LEU A 235 11.59 9.89 -4.74
N GLY A 236 11.89 8.70 -4.24
CA GLY A 236 11.07 7.52 -4.34
C GLY A 236 11.46 6.54 -5.44
N GLN A 237 10.77 5.42 -5.43
CA GLN A 237 10.92 4.34 -6.40
C GLN A 237 9.55 3.73 -6.68
N VAL A 238 9.35 3.20 -7.88
CA VAL A 238 8.21 2.34 -8.21
C VAL A 238 8.75 0.98 -8.62
N PHE A 239 8.31 -0.05 -7.92
CA PHE A 239 8.65 -1.43 -8.20
C PHE A 239 7.47 -2.19 -8.84
N ARG A 240 7.81 -3.26 -9.53
CA ARG A 240 6.86 -4.19 -10.14
C ARG A 240 7.24 -5.62 -9.84
N ILE A 241 6.28 -6.44 -9.45
CA ILE A 241 6.42 -7.90 -9.39
C ILE A 241 5.54 -8.50 -10.49
N GLY A 242 6.14 -9.04 -11.53
CA GLY A 242 5.45 -9.87 -12.51
C GLY A 242 5.02 -11.18 -11.84
N LEU A 243 3.70 -11.37 -11.70
CA LEU A 243 3.19 -12.48 -10.89
C LEU A 243 3.37 -13.84 -11.57
N ARG A 244 3.29 -13.87 -12.89
CA ARG A 244 3.52 -15.08 -13.66
C ARG A 244 5.00 -15.48 -13.68
N GLU A 245 5.87 -14.50 -13.89
CA GLU A 245 7.32 -14.68 -13.98
C GLU A 245 7.97 -14.80 -12.61
N GLN A 246 7.29 -14.41 -11.52
CA GLN A 246 7.81 -14.30 -10.17
C GLN A 246 9.11 -13.49 -10.15
N ARG A 247 9.06 -12.27 -10.70
CA ARG A 247 10.23 -11.39 -10.82
C ARG A 247 9.93 -9.98 -10.33
N LEU A 248 10.84 -9.47 -9.49
CA LEU A 248 10.88 -8.08 -9.02
C LEU A 248 11.70 -7.24 -9.98
N SER A 249 11.18 -6.09 -10.38
CA SER A 249 11.90 -5.10 -11.18
C SER A 249 11.74 -3.69 -10.63
N LEU A 250 12.79 -2.87 -10.73
CA LEU A 250 12.73 -1.43 -10.48
C LEU A 250 12.30 -0.71 -11.77
N VAL A 251 11.12 -0.10 -11.75
CA VAL A 251 10.48 0.52 -12.93
C VAL A 251 10.78 2.01 -13.01
N VAL A 252 10.70 2.71 -11.87
CA VAL A 252 10.97 4.15 -11.77
C VAL A 252 11.89 4.42 -10.59
N GLN A 253 12.90 5.24 -10.80
CA GLN A 253 13.75 5.85 -9.78
C GLN A 253 14.16 7.23 -10.28
N PRO A 254 13.49 8.30 -9.81
CA PRO A 254 13.74 9.63 -10.32
C PRO A 254 15.14 10.13 -9.99
N SER A 255 15.78 10.77 -10.95
CA SER A 255 16.99 11.55 -10.74
C SER A 255 16.69 13.04 -10.51
N ASP A 256 15.45 13.45 -10.76
CA ASP A 256 14.96 14.81 -10.68
C ASP A 256 13.51 14.82 -10.18
N ASN A 257 13.19 15.74 -9.29
CA ASN A 257 11.84 15.89 -8.72
C ASN A 257 10.81 16.52 -9.70
N ALA A 258 11.24 16.93 -10.89
CA ALA A 258 10.32 17.33 -11.96
C ALA A 258 9.59 16.14 -12.58
N LEU A 259 10.13 14.92 -12.42
CA LEU A 259 9.56 13.69 -12.97
C LEU A 259 8.57 13.03 -12.02
N LEU A 260 8.99 12.84 -10.78
CA LEU A 260 8.22 12.20 -9.70
C LEU A 260 8.91 12.56 -8.38
N ASP A 261 8.13 12.89 -7.34
CA ASP A 261 8.63 13.24 -6.01
C ASP A 261 7.74 12.60 -4.93
N GLY A 262 8.29 11.61 -4.21
CA GLY A 262 7.55 10.93 -3.17
C GLY A 262 6.32 10.17 -3.69
N PRO A 263 6.48 9.14 -4.54
CA PRO A 263 5.34 8.31 -4.94
C PRO A 263 4.75 7.63 -3.71
N ASP A 264 3.48 7.88 -3.48
CA ASP A 264 2.74 7.36 -2.33
C ASP A 264 1.64 6.42 -2.82
N ASN A 265 0.44 6.88 -3.09
CA ASN A 265 -0.66 6.03 -3.52
C ASN A 265 -0.59 5.70 -5.01
N ILE A 266 -1.01 4.49 -5.40
CA ILE A 266 -0.92 4.00 -6.79
C ILE A 266 -2.17 3.21 -7.19
N VAL A 267 -2.59 3.35 -8.45
CA VAL A 267 -3.68 2.57 -9.04
C VAL A 267 -3.40 2.25 -10.50
N GLY A 268 -3.89 1.12 -11.00
CA GLY A 268 -3.89 0.80 -12.43
C GLY A 268 -4.91 1.65 -13.19
N ALA A 269 -4.47 2.29 -14.25
CA ALA A 269 -5.33 3.08 -15.14
C ALA A 269 -6.04 2.19 -16.18
N PRO A 270 -7.27 2.56 -16.62
CA PRO A 270 -7.99 1.80 -17.64
C PRO A 270 -7.28 1.70 -18.99
N TRP A 271 -6.32 2.59 -19.26
CA TRP A 271 -5.53 2.59 -20.51
C TRP A 271 -4.20 1.83 -20.40
N GLY A 272 -3.92 1.17 -19.26
CA GLY A 272 -2.78 0.29 -19.06
C GLY A 272 -1.57 0.90 -18.35
N ASP A 273 -1.57 2.20 -18.09
CA ASP A 273 -0.56 2.86 -17.27
C ASP A 273 -0.86 2.70 -15.77
N LEU A 274 0.04 3.20 -14.92
CA LEU A 274 -0.22 3.42 -13.51
C LEU A 274 -0.52 4.90 -13.27
N VAL A 275 -1.34 5.20 -12.29
CA VAL A 275 -1.57 6.54 -11.77
C VAL A 275 -1.05 6.58 -10.34
N VAL A 276 -0.17 7.53 -10.06
CA VAL A 276 0.55 7.69 -8.79
C VAL A 276 0.20 9.05 -8.20
N CYS A 277 -0.11 9.09 -6.92
CA CYS A 277 -0.22 10.30 -6.12
C CYS A 277 1.14 10.61 -5.49
N GLU A 278 1.53 11.88 -5.47
CA GLU A 278 2.76 12.33 -4.80
C GLU A 278 2.48 12.76 -3.36
N ASP A 279 3.37 12.33 -2.44
CA ASP A 279 3.58 12.90 -1.11
C ASP A 279 4.82 13.82 -1.17
N ASN A 280 4.59 15.11 -1.13
CA ASN A 280 5.57 16.18 -1.32
C ASN A 280 6.70 16.17 -0.28
N LEU A 281 7.66 15.29 -0.43
CA LEU A 281 8.84 15.22 0.44
C LEU A 281 9.75 16.45 0.31
N SER A 282 9.77 17.10 -0.85
CA SER A 282 10.62 18.27 -1.12
C SER A 282 9.93 19.61 -0.84
N GLN A 283 8.72 19.61 -0.29
CA GLN A 283 7.85 20.76 -0.02
C GLN A 283 7.56 21.63 -1.27
N ARG A 284 7.49 21.01 -2.43
CA ARG A 284 7.14 21.63 -3.70
C ARG A 284 5.66 21.39 -4.04
N GLU A 285 5.35 21.45 -5.32
CA GLU A 285 4.00 21.18 -5.82
C GLU A 285 3.74 19.68 -5.95
N ASN A 286 2.59 19.23 -5.53
CA ASN A 286 2.16 17.83 -5.65
C ASN A 286 1.39 17.61 -6.95
N PHE A 287 1.64 16.46 -7.58
CA PHE A 287 0.97 16.04 -8.80
C PHE A 287 0.32 14.65 -8.66
N VAL A 288 -0.66 14.43 -9.49
CA VAL A 288 -1.06 13.08 -9.91
C VAL A 288 -0.26 12.79 -11.18
N VAL A 289 0.53 11.72 -11.15
CA VAL A 289 1.49 11.36 -12.19
C VAL A 289 1.08 10.05 -12.85
N GLY A 290 1.06 10.02 -14.18
CA GLY A 290 0.94 8.78 -14.94
C GLY A 290 2.31 8.15 -15.13
N VAL A 291 2.39 6.82 -15.00
CA VAL A 291 3.61 6.04 -15.24
C VAL A 291 3.32 4.97 -16.28
N THR A 292 4.01 5.05 -17.41
CA THR A 292 3.84 4.05 -18.49
C THR A 292 4.46 2.70 -18.10
N PRO A 293 4.12 1.58 -18.76
CA PRO A 293 4.77 0.29 -18.52
C PRO A 293 6.29 0.29 -18.69
N GLN A 294 6.83 1.27 -19.43
CA GLN A 294 8.27 1.48 -19.63
C GLN A 294 8.92 2.41 -18.61
N GLY A 295 8.14 2.92 -17.64
CA GLY A 295 8.64 3.79 -16.56
C GLY A 295 8.73 5.27 -16.93
N SER A 296 8.17 5.71 -18.07
CA SER A 296 8.07 7.13 -18.41
C SER A 296 6.97 7.80 -17.60
N CYS A 297 7.29 8.95 -17.00
CA CYS A 297 6.36 9.70 -16.16
C CYS A 297 5.75 10.89 -16.93
N TYR A 298 4.47 11.20 -16.66
CA TYR A 298 3.77 12.38 -17.18
C TYR A 298 2.74 12.91 -16.18
N ARG A 299 2.51 14.21 -16.16
CA ARG A 299 1.57 14.84 -15.23
C ARG A 299 0.13 14.69 -15.70
N ILE A 300 -0.77 14.32 -14.78
CA ILE A 300 -2.21 14.21 -14.99
C ILE A 300 -2.94 15.38 -14.35
N ALA A 301 -2.62 15.68 -13.09
CA ALA A 301 -3.23 16.78 -12.34
C ALA A 301 -2.18 17.45 -11.45
N HIS A 302 -2.43 18.72 -11.10
CA HIS A 302 -1.61 19.54 -10.23
C HIS A 302 -2.45 20.01 -9.05
N ASN A 303 -1.92 19.89 -7.84
CA ASN A 303 -2.55 20.47 -6.66
C ASN A 303 -2.29 21.98 -6.58
N ALA A 304 -3.25 22.76 -7.06
CA ALA A 304 -3.21 24.23 -6.99
C ALA A 304 -3.75 24.78 -5.66
N HIS A 305 -4.15 23.90 -4.71
CA HIS A 305 -4.64 24.36 -3.41
C HIS A 305 -3.51 24.98 -2.59
N PRO A 306 -3.77 26.10 -1.84
CA PRO A 306 -2.73 26.78 -1.07
C PRO A 306 -2.03 25.92 -0.03
N SER A 307 -2.69 24.85 0.49
CA SER A 307 -2.07 23.92 1.44
C SER A 307 -0.91 23.15 0.82
N LYS A 308 -0.91 22.95 -0.51
CA LYS A 308 0.08 22.14 -1.25
C LYS A 308 0.31 20.75 -0.65
N ARG A 309 -0.69 20.20 0.04
CA ARG A 309 -0.61 18.88 0.65
C ARG A 309 -0.71 17.78 -0.40
N GLU A 310 -0.35 16.58 0.00
CA GLU A 310 -0.29 15.40 -0.84
C GLU A 310 -1.62 15.06 -1.51
N PHE A 311 -1.55 14.44 -2.66
CA PHE A 311 -2.64 13.68 -3.21
C PHE A 311 -2.67 12.27 -2.61
N ALA A 312 -3.87 11.74 -2.35
CA ALA A 312 -4.06 10.43 -1.76
C ALA A 312 -5.26 9.70 -2.37
N GLY A 313 -5.32 8.38 -2.19
CA GLY A 313 -6.50 7.56 -2.42
C GLY A 313 -7.01 7.57 -3.86
N ALA A 314 -6.12 7.52 -4.86
CA ALA A 314 -6.52 7.45 -6.27
C ALA A 314 -7.29 6.16 -6.55
N CYS A 315 -8.47 6.29 -7.17
CA CYS A 315 -9.23 5.15 -7.68
C CYS A 315 -10.07 5.53 -8.89
N PHE A 316 -10.34 4.56 -9.76
CA PHE A 316 -11.25 4.76 -10.89
C PHE A 316 -12.65 4.26 -10.58
N SER A 317 -13.66 4.94 -11.18
CA SER A 317 -15.02 4.40 -11.24
C SER A 317 -15.01 3.02 -11.94
N PRO A 318 -16.02 2.16 -11.67
CA PRO A 318 -16.07 0.81 -12.27
C PRO A 318 -16.02 0.80 -13.80
N ASP A 319 -16.54 1.84 -14.45
CA ASP A 319 -16.50 2.03 -15.90
C ASP A 319 -15.19 2.66 -16.42
N GLY A 320 -14.28 3.03 -15.51
CA GLY A 320 -13.00 3.66 -15.83
C GLY A 320 -13.11 5.11 -16.33
N SER A 321 -14.29 5.72 -16.31
CA SER A 321 -14.49 7.06 -16.89
C SER A 321 -14.07 8.20 -15.98
N THR A 322 -14.07 7.96 -14.65
CA THR A 322 -13.80 8.99 -13.64
C THR A 322 -12.67 8.52 -12.72
N LEU A 323 -11.66 9.36 -12.55
CA LEU A 323 -10.62 9.21 -11.55
C LEU A 323 -11.03 10.00 -10.31
N PHE A 324 -11.09 9.36 -9.16
CA PHE A 324 -11.23 10.01 -7.86
C PHE A 324 -9.86 10.13 -7.21
N VAL A 325 -9.56 11.30 -6.66
CA VAL A 325 -8.35 11.56 -5.87
C VAL A 325 -8.70 12.47 -4.71
N ASN A 326 -7.97 12.36 -3.62
CA ASN A 326 -8.10 13.21 -2.45
C ASN A 326 -6.88 14.14 -2.33
N VAL A 327 -7.08 15.31 -1.74
CA VAL A 327 -6.03 16.12 -1.13
C VAL A 327 -6.20 15.93 0.38
N GLN A 328 -5.20 15.36 1.04
CA GLN A 328 -5.27 14.91 2.43
C GLN A 328 -5.66 16.05 3.38
N ASP A 329 -5.04 17.21 3.23
CA ASP A 329 -5.36 18.40 4.00
C ASP A 329 -5.70 19.56 3.03
N PRO A 330 -6.92 20.10 3.07
CA PRO A 330 -7.95 20.07 4.13
C PRO A 330 -9.03 18.96 3.96
N GLY A 331 -8.76 17.83 3.33
CA GLY A 331 -9.73 16.75 3.17
C GLY A 331 -10.68 16.96 1.99
N LEU A 332 -10.13 17.26 0.80
CA LEU A 332 -10.91 17.45 -0.43
C LEU A 332 -10.90 16.17 -1.27
N THR A 333 -12.05 15.83 -1.84
CA THR A 333 -12.16 14.77 -2.84
C THR A 333 -12.52 15.35 -4.18
N PHE A 334 -11.73 15.02 -5.20
CA PHE A 334 -11.96 15.42 -6.58
C PHE A 334 -12.43 14.23 -7.41
N ALA A 335 -13.37 14.49 -8.32
CA ALA A 335 -13.75 13.58 -9.37
C ALA A 335 -13.26 14.19 -10.70
N ILE A 336 -12.33 13.53 -11.36
CA ILE A 336 -11.68 13.98 -12.58
C ILE A 336 -12.12 13.07 -13.72
N TRP A 337 -12.64 13.64 -14.77
CA TRP A 337 -12.96 12.91 -16.00
C TRP A 337 -12.30 13.61 -17.18
N GLY A 338 -11.88 12.83 -18.13
CA GLY A 338 -11.15 13.37 -19.27
C GLY A 338 -11.16 12.43 -20.47
N PRO A 339 -10.47 12.80 -21.54
CA PRO A 339 -10.39 12.02 -22.77
C PRO A 339 -9.41 10.85 -22.59
N TRP A 340 -9.64 9.98 -21.60
CA TRP A 340 -8.77 8.84 -21.30
C TRP A 340 -8.52 7.93 -22.50
N ASN A 341 -9.54 7.81 -23.41
CA ASN A 341 -9.48 6.97 -24.60
C ASN A 341 -8.57 7.54 -25.71
N SER A 342 -8.19 8.81 -25.68
CA SER A 342 -7.33 9.43 -26.70
C SER A 342 -5.86 9.02 -26.62
N ARG A 343 -5.47 8.29 -25.57
CA ARG A 343 -4.09 7.80 -25.34
C ARG A 343 -3.86 6.36 -25.82
N ARG A 344 -4.85 5.73 -26.44
CA ARG A 344 -4.72 4.41 -27.06
C ARG A 344 -4.21 4.43 -28.52
N ALA A 345 -3.71 5.57 -28.99
CA ALA A 345 -3.14 5.72 -30.33
C ALA A 345 -1.61 5.62 -30.30
#